data_0349ff375f2dc71c00feec618ea1790b
#
_entry.id   0349ff375f2dc71c00feec618ea1790b
#
_cell.length_a   1.000
_cell.length_b   1.000
_cell.length_c   1.000
_cell.angle_alpha   90.00
_cell.angle_beta   90.00
_cell.angle_gamma   90.00
#
_symmetry.space_group_name_H-M   'P 1'
#
loop_
_entity.id
_entity.type
_entity.pdbx_description
1 polymer ?
#
loop_
_entity_poly.entity_id
_entity_poly.type
_entity_poly.pdbx_seq_one_letter_code
_entity_poly.pdbx_strand_id
1 'polypeptide(L)'
;AKVLAIPGNHDLRANFRRAFNDILPFEEGEPAQYEVVHGGTRFLALDTVDEGKVAGRLCPQRLAWVEKKLTESFAGPTTILMHHPPNTSGIAFFDNIGLVEGGDEFGRMIARHRGSLNIMCGHIHRPTQALWNGAFLAVAGSPAFQTDLDLKVPAVDPTVVDIPYAYFVYNRNEDGNFSVHPRYVALSDGARSPCAGVSP
;
A
#
# COMPACT_ATOMS: atom_id res chain seq x y z
N ALA A 1 -3.09 -1.81 -20.97
CA ALA A 1 -2.25 -2.02 -19.78
C ALA A 1 -3.08 -2.77 -18.73
N LYS A 2 -2.45 -3.63 -17.95
CA LYS A 2 -3.12 -4.32 -16.84
C LYS A 2 -3.21 -3.37 -15.64
N VAL A 3 -4.39 -3.28 -15.04
CA VAL A 3 -4.63 -2.48 -13.83
C VAL A 3 -4.78 -3.44 -12.66
N LEU A 4 -4.09 -3.16 -11.55
CA LEU A 4 -4.26 -3.82 -10.26
C LEU A 4 -4.70 -2.76 -9.27
N ALA A 5 -5.73 -3.03 -8.47
CA ALA A 5 -6.25 -2.11 -7.48
C ALA A 5 -6.41 -2.81 -6.13
N ILE A 6 -6.28 -2.07 -5.05
CA ILE A 6 -6.50 -2.51 -3.68
C ILE A 6 -7.44 -1.54 -2.98
N PRO A 7 -8.28 -2.00 -2.04
CA PRO A 7 -9.13 -1.11 -1.28
C PRO A 7 -8.32 -0.33 -0.24
N GLY A 8 -8.68 0.94 -0.02
CA GLY A 8 -8.19 1.78 1.06
C GLY A 8 -9.22 1.95 2.18
N ASN A 9 -8.87 2.69 3.24
CA ASN A 9 -9.72 2.89 4.41
C ASN A 9 -11.01 3.67 4.14
N HIS A 10 -11.11 4.36 3.00
CA HIS A 10 -12.35 5.04 2.57
C HIS A 10 -13.24 4.17 1.68
N ASP A 11 -12.82 2.95 1.35
CA ASP A 11 -13.61 2.04 0.53
C ASP A 11 -14.48 1.11 1.37
N LEU A 12 -15.68 0.85 0.89
CA LEU A 12 -16.49 -0.28 1.35
C LEU A 12 -16.13 -1.50 0.49
N ARG A 13 -15.70 -2.58 1.11
CA ARG A 13 -15.24 -3.81 0.44
C ARG A 13 -16.24 -4.33 -0.59
N ALA A 14 -17.52 -4.36 -0.24
CA ALA A 14 -18.56 -4.81 -1.15
C ALA A 14 -18.66 -3.93 -2.40
N ASN A 15 -18.54 -2.61 -2.25
CA ASN A 15 -18.53 -1.69 -3.38
C ASN A 15 -17.30 -1.84 -4.26
N PHE A 16 -16.13 -1.97 -3.61
CA PHE A 16 -14.86 -2.20 -4.30
C PHE A 16 -14.90 -3.50 -5.12
N ARG A 17 -15.31 -4.62 -4.51
CA ARG A 17 -15.46 -5.88 -5.23
C ARG A 17 -16.42 -5.76 -6.40
N ARG A 18 -17.59 -5.14 -6.22
CA ARG A 18 -18.57 -4.94 -7.28
C ARG A 18 -18.01 -4.12 -8.44
N ALA A 19 -17.24 -3.07 -8.15
CA ALA A 19 -16.66 -2.20 -9.19
C ALA A 19 -15.56 -2.87 -10.01
N PHE A 20 -14.83 -3.81 -9.42
CA PHE A 20 -13.66 -4.43 -10.04
C PHE A 20 -13.82 -5.93 -10.35
N ASN A 21 -15.00 -6.51 -10.13
CA ASN A 21 -15.23 -7.95 -10.29
C ASN A 21 -14.88 -8.50 -11.67
N ASP A 22 -15.09 -7.72 -12.71
CA ASP A 22 -14.82 -8.13 -14.10
C ASP A 22 -13.34 -7.91 -14.50
N ILE A 23 -12.53 -7.28 -13.63
CA ILE A 23 -11.16 -6.87 -13.93
C ILE A 23 -10.15 -7.61 -13.05
N LEU A 24 -10.48 -7.83 -11.78
CA LEU A 24 -9.57 -8.39 -10.79
C LEU A 24 -9.99 -9.80 -10.38
N PRO A 25 -9.05 -10.76 -10.29
CA PRO A 25 -9.33 -12.15 -9.95
C PRO A 25 -9.41 -12.32 -8.42
N PHE A 26 -10.44 -11.73 -7.79
CA PHE A 26 -10.61 -11.86 -6.35
C PHE A 26 -10.71 -13.32 -5.91
N GLU A 27 -10.04 -13.64 -4.83
CA GLU A 27 -10.22 -14.93 -4.13
C GLU A 27 -11.66 -15.06 -3.60
N GLU A 28 -12.08 -16.29 -3.34
CA GLU A 28 -13.37 -16.55 -2.71
C GLU A 28 -13.43 -15.96 -1.28
N GLY A 29 -14.62 -15.57 -0.87
CA GLY A 29 -14.86 -15.01 0.45
C GLY A 29 -14.93 -13.49 0.47
N GLU A 30 -15.00 -12.94 1.69
CA GLU A 30 -15.22 -11.51 1.92
C GLU A 30 -14.02 -10.62 1.57
N PRO A 31 -12.76 -10.97 1.93
CA PRO A 31 -11.62 -10.09 1.68
C PRO A 31 -11.42 -9.82 0.19
N ALA A 32 -11.15 -8.54 -0.15
CA ALA A 32 -10.86 -8.12 -1.52
C ALA A 32 -9.37 -8.32 -1.85
N GLN A 33 -8.88 -9.55 -1.71
CA GLN A 33 -7.49 -9.94 -1.94
C GLN A 33 -7.38 -10.87 -3.14
N TYR A 34 -6.23 -10.86 -3.82
CA TYR A 34 -6.00 -11.68 -5.01
C TYR A 34 -4.51 -11.78 -5.35
N GLU A 35 -4.18 -12.75 -6.20
CA GLU A 35 -2.86 -12.91 -6.81
C GLU A 35 -2.91 -12.70 -8.32
N VAL A 36 -1.87 -12.07 -8.86
CA VAL A 36 -1.65 -11.97 -10.30
C VAL A 36 -0.17 -12.15 -10.60
N VAL A 37 0.14 -12.96 -11.60
CA VAL A 37 1.48 -13.01 -12.19
C VAL A 37 1.48 -12.20 -13.49
N HIS A 38 2.38 -11.24 -13.59
CA HIS A 38 2.55 -10.42 -14.78
C HIS A 38 4.03 -10.06 -14.99
N GLY A 39 4.52 -10.20 -16.21
CA GLY A 39 5.92 -9.90 -16.54
C GLY A 39 6.94 -10.66 -15.68
N GLY A 40 6.65 -11.90 -15.27
CA GLY A 40 7.51 -12.70 -14.41
C GLY A 40 7.58 -12.21 -12.94
N THR A 41 6.72 -11.28 -12.55
CA THR A 41 6.56 -10.81 -11.16
C THR A 41 5.22 -11.32 -10.60
N ARG A 42 5.24 -11.83 -9.38
CA ARG A 42 4.04 -12.18 -8.62
C ARG A 42 3.57 -10.98 -7.82
N PHE A 43 2.34 -10.57 -8.03
CA PHE A 43 1.68 -9.51 -7.27
C PHE A 43 0.67 -10.14 -6.31
N LEU A 44 0.83 -9.86 -5.01
CA LEU A 44 -0.11 -10.22 -3.96
C LEU A 44 -0.82 -8.95 -3.51
N ALA A 45 -2.07 -8.80 -3.89
CA ALA A 45 -2.90 -7.67 -3.50
C ALA A 45 -3.62 -8.02 -2.20
N LEU A 46 -3.33 -7.28 -1.13
CA LEU A 46 -3.88 -7.49 0.21
C LEU A 46 -5.00 -6.51 0.50
N ASP A 47 -6.05 -7.02 1.11
CA ASP A 47 -7.08 -6.22 1.74
C ASP A 47 -6.69 -5.94 3.21
N THR A 48 -6.35 -4.70 3.51
CA THR A 48 -6.02 -4.26 4.87
C THR A 48 -7.13 -3.42 5.51
N VAL A 49 -8.31 -3.34 4.88
CA VAL A 49 -9.43 -2.54 5.39
C VAL A 49 -10.04 -3.20 6.62
N ASP A 50 -10.24 -2.41 7.68
CA ASP A 50 -11.12 -2.69 8.81
C ASP A 50 -12.31 -1.73 8.69
N GLU A 51 -13.42 -2.20 8.11
CA GLU A 51 -14.53 -1.34 7.73
C GLU A 51 -15.04 -0.51 8.92
N GLY A 52 -15.23 0.78 8.69
CA GLY A 52 -15.61 1.74 9.73
C GLY A 52 -14.43 2.27 10.56
N LYS A 53 -13.20 1.86 10.26
CA LYS A 53 -11.98 2.37 10.91
C LYS A 53 -11.02 2.93 9.88
N VAL A 54 -10.23 3.92 10.32
CA VAL A 54 -9.17 4.51 9.50
C VAL A 54 -7.92 3.62 9.49
N ALA A 55 -7.65 2.94 10.61
CA ALA A 55 -6.51 2.05 10.78
C ALA A 55 -6.70 0.71 10.05
N GLY A 56 -5.59 0.16 9.60
CA GLY A 56 -5.57 -1.11 8.87
C GLY A 56 -5.46 -2.34 9.77
N ARG A 57 -5.91 -3.47 9.23
CA ARG A 57 -5.92 -4.75 9.92
C ARG A 57 -5.62 -5.90 8.97
N LEU A 58 -4.81 -6.87 9.41
CA LEU A 58 -4.70 -8.19 8.84
C LEU A 58 -5.21 -9.23 9.85
N CYS A 59 -6.46 -9.66 9.67
CA CYS A 59 -7.05 -10.71 10.51
C CYS A 59 -6.40 -12.07 10.24
N PRO A 60 -6.60 -13.10 11.11
CA PRO A 60 -5.99 -14.43 10.94
C PRO A 60 -6.25 -15.07 9.57
N GLN A 61 -7.43 -14.88 9.00
CA GLN A 61 -7.76 -15.39 7.66
C GLN A 61 -6.88 -14.77 6.57
N ARG A 62 -6.66 -13.45 6.62
CA ARG A 62 -5.84 -12.73 5.64
C ARG A 62 -4.37 -13.08 5.81
N LEU A 63 -3.90 -13.19 7.05
CA LEU A 63 -2.54 -13.64 7.37
C LEU A 63 -2.27 -15.05 6.88
N ALA A 64 -3.19 -16.00 7.11
CA ALA A 64 -3.06 -17.37 6.61
C ALA A 64 -2.96 -17.45 5.08
N TRP A 65 -3.73 -16.61 4.37
CA TRP A 65 -3.62 -16.49 2.92
C TRP A 65 -2.25 -15.98 2.48
N VAL A 66 -1.75 -14.92 3.11
CA VAL A 66 -0.42 -14.36 2.82
C VAL A 66 0.67 -15.41 3.08
N GLU A 67 0.62 -16.09 4.23
CA GLU A 67 1.59 -17.13 4.58
C GLU A 67 1.60 -18.25 3.54
N LYS A 68 0.43 -18.74 3.16
CA LYS A 68 0.28 -19.72 2.09
C LYS A 68 0.99 -19.24 0.82
N LYS A 69 0.66 -18.03 0.35
CA LYS A 69 1.23 -17.48 -0.88
C LYS A 69 2.74 -17.26 -0.81
N LEU A 70 3.27 -16.81 0.33
CA LEU A 70 4.71 -16.60 0.51
C LEU A 70 5.51 -17.89 0.66
N THR A 71 4.87 -18.99 1.05
CA THR A 71 5.50 -20.32 1.16
C THR A 71 5.44 -21.12 -0.16
N GLU A 72 4.53 -20.76 -1.07
CA GLU A 72 4.48 -21.34 -2.41
C GLU A 72 5.74 -20.97 -3.20
N SER A 73 6.37 -21.94 -3.84
CA SER A 73 7.57 -21.72 -4.66
C SER A 73 7.24 -20.82 -5.86
N PHE A 74 8.00 -19.75 -6.02
CA PHE A 74 7.91 -18.87 -7.16
C PHE A 74 9.31 -18.41 -7.58
N ALA A 75 9.65 -18.58 -8.85
CA ALA A 75 11.01 -18.30 -9.35
C ALA A 75 11.29 -16.81 -9.56
N GLY A 76 10.25 -15.97 -9.64
CA GLY A 76 10.39 -14.53 -9.84
C GLY A 76 10.29 -13.71 -8.55
N PRO A 77 10.44 -12.39 -8.63
CA PRO A 77 10.20 -11.50 -7.51
C PRO A 77 8.72 -11.45 -7.14
N THR A 78 8.46 -11.20 -5.86
CA THR A 78 7.11 -10.98 -5.32
C THR A 78 6.95 -9.51 -4.94
N THR A 79 5.84 -8.91 -5.32
CA THR A 79 5.44 -7.56 -4.91
C THR A 79 4.11 -7.62 -4.17
N ILE A 80 4.10 -7.14 -2.96
CA ILE A 80 2.89 -7.02 -2.15
C ILE A 80 2.31 -5.62 -2.33
N LEU A 81 1.03 -5.54 -2.65
CA LEU A 81 0.25 -4.32 -2.73
C LEU A 81 -0.67 -4.26 -1.53
N MET A 82 -0.58 -3.23 -0.71
CA MET A 82 -1.44 -3.03 0.46
C MET A 82 -1.63 -1.54 0.73
N HIS A 83 -2.78 -1.15 1.31
CA HIS A 83 -3.04 0.27 1.53
C HIS A 83 -2.31 0.79 2.77
N HIS A 84 -2.50 0.18 3.93
CA HIS A 84 -1.90 0.62 5.18
C HIS A 84 -0.47 0.12 5.31
N PRO A 85 0.53 1.02 5.49
CA PRO A 85 1.91 0.60 5.68
C PRO A 85 2.09 -0.19 6.99
N PRO A 86 2.88 -1.27 6.96
CA PRO A 86 3.14 -2.08 8.14
C PRO A 86 4.32 -1.56 9.00
N ASN A 87 5.10 -0.61 8.49
CA ASN A 87 6.25 -0.03 9.16
C ASN A 87 5.89 1.25 9.90
N THR A 88 6.69 1.60 10.89
CA THR A 88 6.68 2.94 11.49
C THR A 88 7.30 3.93 10.51
N SER A 89 6.58 4.99 10.19
CA SER A 89 7.02 6.08 9.29
C SER A 89 7.80 7.18 10.02
N GLY A 90 7.63 7.27 11.35
CA GLY A 90 8.09 8.37 12.18
C GLY A 90 7.10 9.55 12.25
N ILE A 91 6.03 9.52 11.47
CA ILE A 91 4.95 10.49 11.53
C ILE A 91 3.88 9.92 12.47
N ALA A 92 3.89 10.36 13.73
CA ALA A 92 3.13 9.73 14.81
C ALA A 92 1.62 9.61 14.51
N PHE A 93 1.03 10.56 13.77
CA PHE A 93 -0.36 10.46 13.34
C PHE A 93 -0.60 9.22 12.49
N PHE A 94 0.19 9.03 11.43
CA PHE A 94 0.03 7.90 10.51
C PHE A 94 0.47 6.57 11.11
N ASP A 95 1.42 6.59 12.04
CA ASP A 95 1.84 5.38 12.75
C ASP A 95 0.72 4.84 13.66
N ASN A 96 -0.14 5.73 14.19
CA ASN A 96 -1.30 5.35 14.99
C ASN A 96 -2.46 4.75 14.15
N ILE A 97 -2.48 5.00 12.86
CA ILE A 97 -3.54 4.55 11.94
C ILE A 97 -3.02 3.70 10.76
N GLY A 98 -1.76 3.29 10.79
CA GLY A 98 -1.17 2.35 9.84
C GLY A 98 -1.76 0.93 9.98
N LEU A 99 -0.97 -0.09 9.74
CA LEU A 99 -1.38 -1.47 9.98
C LEU A 99 -1.26 -1.81 11.49
N VAL A 100 -2.31 -1.55 12.26
CA VAL A 100 -2.29 -1.66 13.73
C VAL A 100 -2.54 -3.07 14.26
N GLU A 101 -3.13 -3.96 13.47
CA GLU A 101 -3.39 -5.37 13.85
C GLU A 101 -2.82 -6.32 12.81
N GLY A 102 -2.12 -7.37 13.26
CA GLY A 102 -1.49 -8.38 12.41
C GLY A 102 -0.14 -7.98 11.83
N GLY A 103 0.34 -6.76 12.11
CA GLY A 103 1.60 -6.24 11.57
C GLY A 103 2.83 -7.02 12.01
N ASP A 104 2.90 -7.42 13.28
CA ASP A 104 4.03 -8.19 13.83
C ASP A 104 4.13 -9.59 13.20
N GLU A 105 3.00 -10.26 13.02
CA GLU A 105 2.96 -11.59 12.40
C GLU A 105 3.32 -11.50 10.92
N PHE A 106 2.76 -10.53 10.22
CA PHE A 106 3.11 -10.22 8.85
C PHE A 106 4.61 -9.91 8.72
N GLY A 107 5.18 -9.10 9.62
CA GLY A 107 6.61 -8.80 9.66
C GLY A 107 7.49 -10.06 9.81
N ARG A 108 7.07 -11.01 10.65
CA ARG A 108 7.77 -12.29 10.78
C ARG A 108 7.71 -13.14 9.50
N MET A 109 6.60 -13.08 8.75
CA MET A 109 6.49 -13.77 7.46
C MET A 109 7.43 -13.15 6.43
N ILE A 110 7.47 -11.82 6.35
CA ILE A 110 8.37 -11.08 5.45
C ILE A 110 9.83 -11.40 5.77
N ALA A 111 10.24 -11.34 7.04
CA ALA A 111 11.62 -11.63 7.47
C ALA A 111 12.09 -13.05 7.13
N ARG A 112 11.18 -14.01 7.04
CA ARG A 112 11.48 -15.42 6.70
C ARG A 112 11.51 -15.67 5.19
N HIS A 113 10.92 -14.78 4.38
CA HIS A 113 10.90 -14.96 2.94
C HIS A 113 12.30 -14.83 2.34
N ARG A 114 12.70 -15.74 1.45
CA ARG A 114 14.06 -15.81 0.90
C ARG A 114 14.17 -15.25 -0.52
N GLY A 115 13.06 -14.93 -1.16
CA GLY A 115 13.02 -14.34 -2.50
C GLY A 115 13.13 -12.82 -2.48
N SER A 116 13.27 -12.23 -3.67
CA SER A 116 13.14 -10.77 -3.83
C SER A 116 11.70 -10.36 -3.52
N LEU A 117 11.55 -9.45 -2.55
CA LEU A 117 10.27 -9.00 -2.05
C LEU A 117 10.20 -7.47 -1.96
N ASN A 118 9.16 -6.90 -2.53
CA ASN A 118 8.84 -5.49 -2.44
C ASN A 118 7.45 -5.31 -1.84
N ILE A 119 7.23 -4.21 -1.12
CA ILE A 119 5.93 -3.83 -0.56
C ILE A 119 5.60 -2.41 -1.05
N MET A 120 4.43 -2.26 -1.65
CA MET A 120 3.92 -0.98 -2.14
C MET A 120 2.68 -0.60 -1.35
N CYS A 121 2.70 0.61 -0.77
CA CYS A 121 1.63 1.11 0.08
C CYS A 121 1.12 2.49 -0.37
N GLY A 122 0.00 2.90 0.22
CA GLY A 122 -0.58 4.24 0.15
C GLY A 122 -0.75 4.85 1.54
N HIS A 123 -1.90 5.44 1.79
CA HIS A 123 -2.41 5.89 3.09
C HIS A 123 -1.78 7.15 3.69
N ILE A 124 -0.46 7.30 3.66
CA ILE A 124 0.25 8.43 4.32
C ILE A 124 0.10 9.74 3.53
N HIS A 125 -0.29 9.69 2.25
CA HIS A 125 -0.36 10.84 1.36
C HIS A 125 0.97 11.60 1.23
N ARG A 126 2.08 10.87 1.42
CA ARG A 126 3.44 11.37 1.31
C ARG A 126 4.36 10.27 0.78
N PRO A 127 5.19 10.54 -0.23
CA PRO A 127 6.18 9.56 -0.69
C PRO A 127 7.18 9.25 0.41
N THR A 128 7.25 7.98 0.83
CA THR A 128 8.25 7.49 1.78
C THR A 128 8.83 6.17 1.31
N GLN A 129 10.04 5.85 1.77
CA GLN A 129 10.71 4.59 1.47
C GLN A 129 11.38 4.07 2.73
N ALA A 130 11.37 2.76 2.90
CA ALA A 130 11.98 2.09 4.03
C ALA A 130 12.55 0.72 3.63
N LEU A 131 13.50 0.23 4.40
CA LEU A 131 13.86 -1.18 4.45
C LEU A 131 13.17 -1.77 5.68
N TRP A 132 12.23 -2.68 5.47
CA TRP A 132 11.43 -3.25 6.55
C TRP A 132 11.45 -4.78 6.50
N ASN A 133 11.95 -5.41 7.56
CA ASN A 133 12.11 -6.86 7.66
C ASN A 133 12.79 -7.52 6.44
N GLY A 134 13.74 -6.83 5.83
CA GLY A 134 14.47 -7.29 4.65
C GLY A 134 13.80 -7.01 3.30
N ALA A 135 12.56 -6.51 3.29
CA ALA A 135 11.88 -6.08 2.08
C ALA A 135 12.05 -4.58 1.83
N PHE A 136 12.16 -4.18 0.56
CA PHE A 136 12.02 -2.78 0.18
C PHE A 136 10.54 -2.39 0.24
N LEU A 137 10.25 -1.33 0.98
CA LEU A 137 8.91 -0.79 1.15
C LEU A 137 8.86 0.63 0.61
N ALA A 138 7.84 0.93 -0.19
CA ALA A 138 7.58 2.26 -0.68
C ALA A 138 6.11 2.63 -0.51
N VAL A 139 5.87 3.83 0.02
CA VAL A 139 4.55 4.46 0.09
C VAL A 139 4.49 5.51 -0.99
N ALA A 140 3.51 5.41 -1.88
CA ALA A 140 3.27 6.43 -2.89
C ALA A 140 2.60 7.67 -2.28
N GLY A 141 2.78 8.81 -2.91
CA GLY A 141 1.97 9.99 -2.64
C GLY A 141 0.51 9.77 -3.05
N SER A 142 -0.34 10.72 -2.71
CA SER A 142 -1.76 10.70 -3.07
C SER A 142 -2.04 11.61 -4.27
N PRO A 143 -2.96 11.26 -5.18
CA PRO A 143 -3.43 12.16 -6.21
C PRO A 143 -4.47 13.19 -5.68
N ALA A 144 -4.93 13.06 -4.43
CA ALA A 144 -5.94 13.94 -3.85
C ALA A 144 -5.31 15.15 -3.14
N PHE A 145 -4.37 14.90 -2.23
CA PHE A 145 -3.60 15.91 -1.51
C PHE A 145 -2.32 15.30 -0.95
N GLN A 146 -1.37 16.13 -0.58
CA GLN A 146 -0.13 15.69 0.09
C GLN A 146 -0.11 16.20 1.52
N THR A 147 0.54 15.48 2.40
CA THR A 147 0.75 15.86 3.80
C THR A 147 2.18 16.31 4.04
N ASP A 148 2.37 17.23 4.99
CA ASP A 148 3.70 17.67 5.40
C ASP A 148 4.43 16.59 6.20
N LEU A 149 5.74 16.74 6.31
CA LEU A 149 6.57 15.92 7.18
C LEU A 149 6.55 16.50 8.59
N ASP A 150 5.78 15.90 9.48
CA ASP A 150 5.81 16.25 10.90
C ASP A 150 6.24 15.06 11.75
N LEU A 151 7.46 15.12 12.28
CA LEU A 151 8.05 14.10 13.15
C LEU A 151 7.86 14.39 14.65
N LYS A 152 6.95 15.33 14.99
CA LYS A 152 6.71 15.70 16.38
C LYS A 152 5.91 14.65 17.14
N VAL A 153 6.19 14.59 18.44
CA VAL A 153 5.44 13.80 19.42
C VAL A 153 5.00 14.75 20.53
N PRO A 154 3.74 14.76 20.95
CA PRO A 154 2.65 13.87 20.54
C PRO A 154 2.16 14.08 19.09
N ALA A 155 1.44 13.09 18.57
CA ALA A 155 0.84 13.15 17.25
C ALA A 155 -0.11 14.37 17.14
N VAL A 156 -0.03 15.04 16.01
CA VAL A 156 -0.94 16.14 15.63
C VAL A 156 -1.57 15.78 14.28
N ASP A 157 -2.71 16.37 13.97
CA ASP A 157 -3.34 16.20 12.68
C ASP A 157 -2.41 16.62 11.55
N PRO A 158 -2.35 15.87 10.44
CA PRO A 158 -1.43 16.17 9.37
C PRO A 158 -1.82 17.46 8.67
N THR A 159 -0.84 18.32 8.41
CA THR A 159 -1.02 19.51 7.61
C THR A 159 -1.02 19.14 6.13
N VAL A 160 -2.05 19.59 5.40
CA VAL A 160 -2.09 19.49 3.94
C VAL A 160 -1.16 20.54 3.33
N VAL A 161 -0.33 20.12 2.38
CA VAL A 161 0.65 21.00 1.72
C VAL A 161 0.45 21.00 0.22
N ASP A 162 0.71 22.18 -0.39
CA ASP A 162 0.62 22.38 -1.84
C ASP A 162 1.98 22.06 -2.49
N ILE A 163 2.25 20.77 -2.62
CA ILE A 163 3.42 20.25 -3.32
C ILE A 163 2.98 19.36 -4.47
N PRO A 164 3.82 19.18 -5.52
CA PRO A 164 3.47 18.31 -6.65
C PRO A 164 3.10 16.90 -6.20
N TYR A 165 2.09 16.31 -6.84
CA TYR A 165 1.77 14.90 -6.65
C TYR A 165 2.92 14.02 -7.11
N ALA A 166 3.12 12.91 -6.42
CA ALA A 166 4.14 11.96 -6.80
C ALA A 166 3.55 10.56 -7.00
N TYR A 167 4.03 9.88 -8.01
CA TYR A 167 3.86 8.44 -8.17
C TYR A 167 5.22 7.79 -8.43
N PHE A 168 5.32 6.49 -8.22
CA PHE A 168 6.55 5.75 -8.48
C PHE A 168 6.46 4.96 -9.78
N VAL A 169 7.54 4.99 -10.53
CA VAL A 169 7.79 4.08 -11.65
C VAL A 169 8.78 3.02 -11.15
N TYR A 170 8.32 1.78 -11.14
CA TYR A 170 9.16 0.62 -10.82
C TYR A 170 9.67 0.03 -12.13
N ASN A 171 10.96 0.14 -12.35
CA ASN A 171 11.62 -0.46 -13.51
C ASN A 171 12.34 -1.73 -13.09
N ARG A 172 11.94 -2.86 -13.66
CA ARG A 172 12.66 -4.12 -13.47
C ARG A 172 13.77 -4.24 -14.50
N ASN A 173 14.99 -4.35 -14.03
CA ASN A 173 16.17 -4.51 -14.85
C ASN A 173 16.31 -5.97 -15.33
N GLU A 174 17.18 -6.20 -16.32
CA GLU A 174 17.45 -7.53 -16.87
C GLU A 174 18.07 -8.49 -15.84
N ASP A 175 18.81 -7.96 -14.85
CA ASP A 175 19.39 -8.69 -13.73
C ASP A 175 18.36 -9.08 -12.64
N GLY A 176 17.10 -8.69 -12.84
CA GLY A 176 15.98 -8.96 -11.90
C GLY A 176 15.87 -7.96 -10.76
N ASN A 177 16.78 -6.99 -10.65
CA ASN A 177 16.68 -5.91 -9.67
C ASN A 177 15.64 -4.86 -10.08
N PHE A 178 15.16 -4.09 -9.10
CA PHE A 178 14.26 -2.97 -9.33
C PHE A 178 14.94 -1.64 -9.09
N SER A 179 14.66 -0.69 -9.98
CA SER A 179 14.90 0.73 -9.74
C SER A 179 13.56 1.41 -9.52
N VAL A 180 13.47 2.30 -8.54
CA VAL A 180 12.25 3.04 -8.23
C VAL A 180 12.49 4.53 -8.49
N HIS A 181 11.70 5.10 -9.38
CA HIS A 181 11.82 6.49 -9.80
C HIS A 181 10.58 7.28 -9.37
N PRO A 182 10.69 8.28 -8.49
CA PRO A 182 9.60 9.19 -8.24
C PRO A 182 9.35 10.07 -9.48
N ARG A 183 8.10 10.21 -9.86
CA ARG A 183 7.65 11.15 -10.88
C ARG A 183 6.71 12.15 -10.23
N TYR A 184 6.97 13.41 -10.49
CA TYR A 184 6.20 14.51 -9.94
C TYR A 184 5.30 15.09 -11.02
N VAL A 185 4.03 15.35 -10.65
CA VAL A 185 3.04 15.98 -11.53
C VAL A 185 2.72 17.33 -10.92
N ALA A 186 3.15 18.40 -11.60
CA ALA A 186 2.74 19.75 -11.24
C ALA A 186 1.25 19.93 -11.52
N LEU A 187 0.53 20.50 -10.56
CA LEU A 187 -0.83 20.93 -10.80
C LEU A 187 -0.79 22.21 -11.64
N SER A 188 -1.52 22.23 -12.75
CA SER A 188 -1.81 23.50 -13.42
C SER A 188 -2.71 24.34 -12.51
N ASP A 189 -2.55 25.66 -12.53
CA ASP A 189 -3.30 26.61 -11.68
C ASP A 189 -4.84 26.50 -11.73
N GLY A 190 -5.39 25.71 -12.63
CA GLY A 190 -6.82 25.40 -12.73
C GLY A 190 -7.26 24.07 -12.13
N ALA A 191 -6.33 23.23 -11.67
CA ALA A 191 -6.62 21.86 -11.18
C ALA A 191 -6.63 21.74 -9.63
N ARG A 192 -6.65 22.85 -8.92
CA ARG A 192 -6.80 22.86 -7.46
C ARG A 192 -8.18 22.34 -7.11
N SER A 193 -8.27 21.08 -6.75
CA SER A 193 -9.53 20.51 -6.28
C SER A 193 -9.97 21.20 -5.00
N PRO A 194 -11.23 21.62 -4.90
CA PRO A 194 -11.78 22.16 -3.66
C PRO A 194 -12.13 21.01 -2.71
N CYS A 195 -11.16 20.32 -2.17
CA CYS A 195 -11.36 19.55 -0.95
C CYS A 195 -11.34 20.46 0.29
N ALA A 196 -11.84 21.69 0.15
CA ALA A 196 -12.20 22.53 1.26
C ALA A 196 -13.53 22.01 1.81
N GLY A 197 -13.47 21.19 2.87
CA GLY A 197 -14.67 20.78 3.59
C GLY A 197 -14.82 19.32 3.98
N VAL A 198 -13.81 18.49 3.81
CA VAL A 198 -13.81 17.15 4.43
C VAL A 198 -12.99 17.24 5.70
N SER A 199 -13.67 17.51 6.81
CA SER A 199 -13.13 17.24 8.14
C SER A 199 -12.93 15.72 8.29
N PRO A 200 -11.90 15.29 9.02
CA PRO A 200 -11.59 13.89 9.23
C PRO A 200 -12.70 13.13 9.93
#